data_ffafd73ac2dc0e16277b74628bc4f59d
#
_entry.id   ffafd73ac2dc0e16277b74628bc4f59d
#
_cell.length_a   1.000
_cell.length_b   1.000
_cell.length_c   1.000
_cell.angle_alpha   90.00
_cell.angle_beta   90.00
_cell.angle_gamma   90.00
#
_symmetry.space_group_name_H-M   'P 1'
#
loop_
_entity.id
_entity.type
_entity.pdbx_description
1 polymer ?
#
loop_
_entity_poly.entity_id
_entity_poly.type
_entity_poly.pdbx_seq_one_letter_code
_entity_poly.pdbx_strand_id
1 'polypeptide(L)'
;MAELLFLSSITHMKENSGGNEVDLFASFWKVEAEENGAEREFESMDKAMERLGMSRFRSRFSLNEKEKEYVRTKGMAVIKQHAAEIVRKRLAPAEIRNDGKQTPMRHGLHPVFIAQHATACCCRGCFEKWHGIPKGVRLSQSEQDYAVSLITEWIRRQTEENP
;
A
#
# COMPACT_ATOMS: atom_id res chain seq x y z
N MET A 1 14.23 14.29 61.65
CA MET A 1 12.85 13.93 61.96
C MET A 1 11.82 14.66 61.07
N ALA A 2 12.18 15.03 59.83
CA ALA A 2 11.29 15.71 58.92
C ALA A 2 11.10 15.01 57.54
N GLU A 3 11.65 13.81 57.38
CA GLU A 3 11.60 13.11 56.07
C GLU A 3 10.56 11.95 55.98
N LEU A 4 9.86 11.64 57.07
CA LEU A 4 8.89 10.54 57.11
C LEU A 4 7.43 10.96 56.85
N LEU A 5 7.16 12.26 56.64
CA LEU A 5 5.81 12.79 56.38
C LEU A 5 5.50 13.06 54.92
N PHE A 6 6.50 12.97 54.03
CA PHE A 6 6.31 13.24 52.61
C PHE A 6 5.92 12.00 51.80
N LEU A 7 6.14 10.79 52.33
CA LEU A 7 5.81 9.54 51.66
C LEU A 7 4.37 9.05 51.88
N SER A 8 3.65 9.63 52.83
CA SER A 8 2.27 9.26 53.12
C SER A 8 1.20 9.98 52.28
N SER A 9 1.61 11.06 51.60
CA SER A 9 0.66 11.83 50.76
C SER A 9 0.59 11.37 49.31
N ILE A 10 1.49 10.49 48.86
CA ILE A 10 1.54 10.03 47.47
C ILE A 10 0.70 8.77 47.25
N THR A 11 0.37 8.06 48.37
CA THR A 11 -0.39 6.80 48.27
C THR A 11 -1.90 6.98 48.22
N HIS A 12 -2.41 8.18 48.37
CA HIS A 12 -3.87 8.44 48.41
C HIS A 12 -4.45 9.14 47.17
N MET A 13 -3.66 9.36 46.13
CA MET A 13 -4.14 9.94 44.85
C MET A 13 -4.21 8.92 43.70
N LYS A 14 -4.32 7.62 43.98
CA LYS A 14 -4.28 6.59 42.95
C LYS A 14 -5.56 5.75 42.82
N GLU A 15 -6.68 6.27 43.22
CA GLU A 15 -7.96 5.55 43.09
C GLU A 15 -9.13 6.47 42.71
N ASN A 16 -9.03 7.29 41.66
CA ASN A 16 -10.24 7.80 41.08
C ASN A 16 -10.04 8.52 39.72
N SER A 17 -9.36 7.92 38.76
CA SER A 17 -9.44 8.34 37.36
C SER A 17 -9.13 7.21 36.39
N GLY A 18 -9.62 6.04 36.67
CA GLY A 18 -9.54 4.90 35.79
C GLY A 18 -10.89 4.53 35.24
N GLY A 19 -11.39 5.17 34.20
CA GLY A 19 -12.62 4.65 33.61
C GLY A 19 -13.07 5.27 32.31
N ASN A 20 -12.85 6.54 32.07
CA ASN A 20 -13.56 7.19 30.96
C ASN A 20 -12.68 7.84 29.87
N GLU A 21 -11.43 8.16 30.13
CA GLU A 21 -10.60 8.82 29.10
C GLU A 21 -10.05 7.85 28.06
N VAL A 22 -9.79 6.61 28.44
CA VAL A 22 -9.25 5.59 27.53
C VAL A 22 -10.33 5.10 26.55
N ASP A 23 -11.56 5.01 27.02
CA ASP A 23 -12.73 4.61 26.20
C ASP A 23 -13.17 5.70 25.22
N LEU A 24 -13.08 6.96 25.61
CA LEU A 24 -13.42 8.07 24.72
C LEU A 24 -12.41 8.20 23.56
N PHE A 25 -11.15 8.02 23.85
CA PHE A 25 -10.08 8.09 22.83
C PHE A 25 -10.10 6.87 21.91
N ALA A 26 -10.35 5.69 22.46
CA ALA A 26 -10.55 4.48 21.68
C ALA A 26 -11.81 4.53 20.83
N SER A 27 -12.90 5.12 21.34
CA SER A 27 -14.15 5.33 20.61
C SER A 27 -13.99 6.38 19.50
N PHE A 28 -13.25 7.46 19.77
CA PHE A 28 -12.95 8.49 18.76
C PHE A 28 -12.08 7.94 17.64
N TRP A 29 -11.06 7.17 17.98
CA TRP A 29 -10.17 6.50 17.00
C TRP A 29 -10.90 5.41 16.20
N LYS A 30 -11.84 4.72 16.82
CA LYS A 30 -12.70 3.73 16.18
C LYS A 30 -13.70 4.36 15.21
N VAL A 31 -14.28 5.51 15.58
CA VAL A 31 -15.21 6.27 14.73
C VAL A 31 -14.49 6.85 13.51
N GLU A 32 -13.26 7.38 13.65
CA GLU A 32 -12.46 7.82 12.48
C GLU A 32 -12.02 6.66 11.58
N ALA A 33 -11.83 5.47 12.12
CA ALA A 33 -11.54 4.28 11.35
C ALA A 33 -12.80 3.72 10.64
N GLU A 34 -13.97 3.89 11.23
CA GLU A 34 -15.25 3.46 10.65
C GLU A 34 -15.78 4.44 9.61
N GLU A 35 -15.50 5.75 9.70
CA GLU A 35 -15.89 6.75 8.70
C GLU A 35 -15.04 6.67 7.40
N ASN A 36 -13.85 6.06 7.46
CA ASN A 36 -12.98 5.83 6.30
C ASN A 36 -13.01 4.41 5.73
N GLY A 37 -13.84 3.53 6.26
CA GLY A 37 -13.76 2.10 5.98
C GLY A 37 -15.05 1.42 5.58
N ALA A 38 -15.75 1.91 4.56
CA ALA A 38 -16.44 0.93 3.73
C ALA A 38 -15.33 0.11 3.06
N GLU A 39 -15.10 -1.12 3.55
CA GLU A 39 -14.17 -2.05 2.91
C GLU A 39 -14.59 -2.20 1.45
N ARG A 40 -13.78 -1.61 0.56
CA ARG A 40 -14.01 -1.72 -0.87
C ARG A 40 -13.81 -3.17 -1.27
N GLU A 41 -14.83 -3.77 -1.85
CA GLU A 41 -14.69 -5.07 -2.48
C GLU A 41 -13.85 -4.91 -3.75
N PHE A 42 -12.70 -5.56 -3.78
CA PHE A 42 -11.83 -5.56 -4.94
C PHE A 42 -12.15 -6.73 -5.86
N GLU A 43 -11.95 -6.50 -7.16
CA GLU A 43 -11.98 -7.54 -8.16
C GLU A 43 -10.98 -8.66 -7.81
N SER A 44 -11.32 -9.91 -8.13
CA SER A 44 -10.38 -11.01 -7.91
C SER A 44 -9.10 -10.80 -8.74
N MET A 45 -7.98 -11.24 -8.20
CA MET A 45 -6.67 -11.04 -8.81
C MET A 45 -6.58 -11.61 -10.23
N ASP A 46 -7.16 -12.80 -10.46
CA ASP A 46 -7.15 -13.43 -11.76
C ASP A 46 -7.95 -12.64 -12.81
N LYS A 47 -9.13 -12.15 -12.44
CA LYS A 47 -9.93 -11.29 -13.32
C LYS A 47 -9.22 -9.98 -13.64
N ALA A 48 -8.59 -9.37 -12.65
CA ALA A 48 -7.81 -8.15 -12.84
C ALA A 48 -6.65 -8.40 -13.83
N MET A 49 -5.88 -9.48 -13.64
CA MET A 49 -4.77 -9.84 -14.53
C MET A 49 -5.24 -10.14 -15.95
N GLU A 50 -6.33 -10.88 -16.10
CA GLU A 50 -6.92 -11.17 -17.41
C GLU A 50 -7.32 -9.89 -18.15
N ARG A 51 -8.05 -9.00 -17.47
CA ARG A 51 -8.50 -7.72 -18.03
C ARG A 51 -7.33 -6.80 -18.42
N LEU A 52 -6.30 -6.75 -17.58
CA LEU A 52 -5.07 -6.00 -17.87
C LEU A 52 -4.33 -6.59 -19.08
N GLY A 53 -4.27 -7.92 -19.19
CA GLY A 53 -3.66 -8.65 -20.31
C GLY A 53 -4.35 -8.41 -21.66
N MET A 54 -5.64 -8.11 -21.66
CA MET A 54 -6.39 -7.75 -22.88
C MET A 54 -6.07 -6.33 -23.36
N SER A 55 -5.45 -5.49 -22.55
CA SER A 55 -5.04 -4.15 -22.96
C SER A 55 -3.86 -4.20 -23.92
N ARG A 56 -4.03 -3.69 -25.14
CA ARG A 56 -2.95 -3.59 -26.14
C ARG A 56 -1.74 -2.81 -25.63
N PHE A 57 -1.93 -1.85 -24.74
CA PHE A 57 -0.84 -1.08 -24.16
C PHE A 57 -0.15 -1.86 -23.03
N ARG A 58 -0.92 -2.45 -22.10
CA ARG A 58 -0.38 -3.06 -20.88
C ARG A 58 0.22 -4.44 -21.12
N SER A 59 -0.32 -5.20 -22.06
CA SER A 59 0.21 -6.51 -22.45
C SER A 59 1.61 -6.47 -23.07
N ARG A 60 2.10 -5.29 -23.45
CA ARG A 60 3.45 -5.12 -23.99
C ARG A 60 4.55 -5.11 -22.93
N PHE A 61 4.21 -4.87 -21.67
CA PHE A 61 5.20 -4.84 -20.60
C PHE A 61 5.61 -6.25 -20.23
N SER A 62 6.92 -6.45 -20.12
CA SER A 62 7.53 -7.70 -19.65
C SER A 62 8.82 -7.38 -18.92
N LEU A 63 9.22 -8.22 -17.99
CA LEU A 63 10.54 -8.12 -17.36
C LEU A 63 11.61 -8.73 -18.29
N ASN A 64 12.74 -8.06 -18.42
CA ASN A 64 13.90 -8.63 -19.08
C ASN A 64 14.66 -9.60 -18.13
N GLU A 65 15.60 -10.37 -18.66
CA GLU A 65 16.32 -11.41 -17.87
C GLU A 65 17.07 -10.83 -16.65
N LYS A 66 17.64 -9.62 -16.76
CA LYS A 66 18.31 -8.96 -15.63
C LYS A 66 17.34 -8.60 -14.51
N GLU A 67 16.16 -8.15 -14.87
CA GLU A 67 15.09 -7.81 -13.93
C GLU A 67 14.51 -9.06 -13.27
N LYS A 68 14.33 -10.14 -14.03
CA LYS A 68 13.91 -11.44 -13.49
C LYS A 68 14.96 -12.01 -12.53
N GLU A 69 16.23 -11.94 -12.90
CA GLU A 69 17.33 -12.37 -12.03
C GLU A 69 17.44 -11.54 -10.75
N TYR A 70 17.21 -10.23 -10.86
CA TYR A 70 17.13 -9.37 -9.69
C TYR A 70 16.01 -9.81 -8.73
N VAL A 71 14.82 -10.13 -9.26
CA VAL A 71 13.69 -10.64 -8.46
C VAL A 71 14.03 -11.96 -7.80
N ARG A 72 14.64 -12.91 -8.53
CA ARG A 72 15.06 -14.21 -7.99
C ARG A 72 16.09 -14.05 -6.86
N THR A 73 17.07 -13.19 -7.07
CA THR A 73 18.15 -12.93 -6.09
C THR A 73 17.64 -12.25 -4.83
N LYS A 74 16.78 -11.25 -4.95
CA LYS A 74 16.20 -10.52 -3.81
C LYS A 74 15.11 -11.30 -3.08
N GLY A 75 14.37 -12.11 -3.81
CA GLY A 75 13.20 -12.83 -3.32
C GLY A 75 11.93 -11.99 -3.26
N MET A 76 10.79 -12.64 -3.44
CA MET A 76 9.48 -11.97 -3.52
C MET A 76 9.10 -11.18 -2.26
N ALA A 77 9.54 -11.60 -1.07
CA ALA A 77 9.29 -10.88 0.17
C ALA A 77 9.90 -9.46 0.14
N VAL A 78 11.15 -9.35 -0.32
CA VAL A 78 11.84 -8.06 -0.45
C VAL A 78 11.22 -7.22 -1.57
N ILE A 79 10.87 -7.82 -2.70
CA ILE A 79 10.18 -7.13 -3.80
C ILE A 79 8.84 -6.57 -3.34
N LYS A 80 8.08 -7.31 -2.54
CA LYS A 80 6.81 -6.84 -1.94
C LYS A 80 7.02 -5.63 -1.02
N GLN A 81 8.08 -5.63 -0.20
CA GLN A 81 8.43 -4.48 0.64
C GLN A 81 8.75 -3.25 -0.21
N HIS A 82 9.55 -3.41 -1.26
CA HIS A 82 9.86 -2.32 -2.19
C HIS A 82 8.61 -1.80 -2.89
N ALA A 83 7.72 -2.70 -3.33
CA ALA A 83 6.45 -2.31 -3.93
C ALA A 83 5.57 -1.50 -2.96
N ALA A 84 5.46 -1.94 -1.71
CA ALA A 84 4.71 -1.24 -0.68
C ALA A 84 5.26 0.17 -0.41
N GLU A 85 6.57 0.31 -0.35
CA GLU A 85 7.22 1.60 -0.15
C GLU A 85 7.01 2.55 -1.34
N ILE A 86 7.12 2.03 -2.57
CA ILE A 86 6.89 2.80 -3.79
C ILE A 86 5.43 3.23 -3.88
N VAL A 87 4.48 2.33 -3.64
CA VAL A 87 3.04 2.63 -3.62
C VAL A 87 2.73 3.71 -2.57
N ARG A 88 3.20 3.56 -1.36
CA ARG A 88 2.99 4.52 -0.27
C ARG A 88 3.51 5.93 -0.62
N LYS A 89 4.68 6.00 -1.25
CA LYS A 89 5.32 7.29 -1.57
C LYS A 89 4.82 7.91 -2.86
N ARG A 90 4.50 7.11 -3.88
CA ARG A 90 4.29 7.58 -5.25
C ARG A 90 2.89 7.38 -5.80
N LEU A 91 2.06 6.54 -5.17
CA LEU A 91 0.69 6.31 -5.60
C LEU A 91 -0.35 6.72 -4.54
N ALA A 92 -0.08 6.46 -3.26
CA ALA A 92 -1.03 6.68 -2.18
C ALA A 92 -1.40 8.15 -1.90
N PRO A 93 -0.56 9.17 -2.08
CA PRO A 93 -0.94 10.55 -1.77
C PRO A 93 -2.18 11.00 -2.55
N ALA A 94 -3.01 11.85 -1.91
CA ALA A 94 -4.20 12.43 -2.53
C ALA A 94 -3.84 13.29 -3.76
N GLU A 95 -2.74 14.03 -3.66
CA GLU A 95 -2.21 14.88 -4.70
C GLU A 95 -0.78 14.45 -5.07
N ILE A 96 -0.55 14.26 -6.35
CA ILE A 96 0.76 13.93 -6.90
C ILE A 96 1.10 14.98 -7.95
N ARG A 97 2.13 15.78 -7.71
CA ARG A 97 2.53 16.90 -8.54
C ARG A 97 2.72 16.54 -10.01
N ASN A 98 3.20 15.35 -10.32
CA ASN A 98 3.47 14.87 -11.67
C ASN A 98 2.66 13.61 -11.98
N ASP A 99 1.37 13.59 -11.60
CA ASP A 99 0.52 12.42 -11.87
C ASP A 99 0.49 12.08 -13.35
N GLY A 100 0.77 10.82 -13.65
CA GLY A 100 0.96 10.31 -15.01
C GLY A 100 2.41 10.26 -15.50
N LYS A 101 3.35 10.90 -14.81
CA LYS A 101 4.79 10.95 -15.19
C LYS A 101 5.75 10.46 -14.09
N GLN A 102 5.25 10.13 -12.91
CA GLN A 102 6.07 9.76 -11.76
C GLN A 102 6.74 8.39 -11.87
N THR A 103 6.23 7.50 -12.72
CA THR A 103 6.73 6.12 -12.84
C THR A 103 7.50 5.96 -14.14
N PRO A 104 8.81 5.61 -14.09
CA PRO A 104 9.61 5.36 -15.28
C PRO A 104 9.10 4.16 -16.08
N MET A 105 9.15 4.25 -17.40
CA MET A 105 8.75 3.16 -18.32
C MET A 105 9.94 2.36 -18.86
N ARG A 106 11.17 2.76 -18.58
CA ARG A 106 12.38 2.13 -19.12
C ARG A 106 12.86 0.97 -18.25
N HIS A 107 13.43 -0.03 -18.89
CA HIS A 107 14.17 -1.12 -18.23
C HIS A 107 15.48 -0.64 -17.57
N GLY A 108 16.03 -1.48 -16.71
CA GLY A 108 17.29 -1.21 -16.01
C GLY A 108 17.14 -0.39 -14.72
N LEU A 109 15.91 -0.10 -14.34
CA LEU A 109 15.55 0.42 -13.03
C LEU A 109 14.89 -0.70 -12.20
N HIS A 110 14.21 -0.35 -11.13
CA HIS A 110 13.55 -1.36 -10.31
C HIS A 110 12.39 -2.04 -11.07
N PRO A 111 12.25 -3.38 -11.05
CA PRO A 111 11.19 -4.11 -11.80
C PRO A 111 9.76 -3.71 -11.41
N VAL A 112 9.56 -3.21 -10.20
CA VAL A 112 8.27 -2.66 -9.74
C VAL A 112 7.76 -1.55 -10.66
N PHE A 113 8.62 -0.73 -11.26
CA PHE A 113 8.18 0.34 -12.16
C PHE A 113 7.55 -0.20 -13.44
N ILE A 114 8.13 -1.24 -14.02
CA ILE A 114 7.54 -1.93 -15.19
C ILE A 114 6.19 -2.58 -14.78
N ALA A 115 6.16 -3.25 -13.63
CA ALA A 115 4.95 -3.86 -13.11
C ALA A 115 3.83 -2.84 -12.84
N GLN A 116 4.16 -1.64 -12.34
CA GLN A 116 3.17 -0.57 -12.16
C GLN A 116 2.49 -0.18 -13.48
N HIS A 117 3.23 -0.11 -14.58
CA HIS A 117 2.62 0.16 -15.90
C HIS A 117 1.76 -1.01 -16.39
N ALA A 118 2.23 -2.23 -16.23
CA ALA A 118 1.49 -3.43 -16.61
C ALA A 118 0.17 -3.58 -15.83
N THR A 119 0.17 -3.19 -14.56
CA THR A 119 -0.97 -3.37 -13.64
C THR A 119 -1.82 -2.12 -13.43
N ALA A 120 -1.59 -1.05 -14.19
CA ALA A 120 -2.28 0.23 -14.05
C ALA A 120 -2.13 0.90 -12.66
N CYS A 121 -1.04 0.60 -11.97
CA CYS A 121 -0.64 1.22 -10.70
C CYS A 121 0.44 2.30 -10.87
N CYS A 122 0.62 2.81 -12.09
CA CYS A 122 1.68 3.78 -12.43
C CYS A 122 1.33 5.22 -12.06
N CYS A 123 0.05 5.56 -11.97
CA CYS A 123 -0.45 6.87 -11.58
C CYS A 123 -1.91 6.78 -11.09
N ARG A 124 -2.38 7.84 -10.44
CA ARG A 124 -3.75 7.88 -9.91
C ARG A 124 -4.81 7.85 -11.00
N GLY A 125 -4.55 8.48 -12.14
CA GLY A 125 -5.45 8.46 -13.29
C GLY A 125 -5.63 7.05 -13.89
N CYS A 126 -4.55 6.27 -13.99
CA CYS A 126 -4.62 4.88 -14.43
C CYS A 126 -5.31 4.00 -13.38
N PHE A 127 -5.00 4.22 -12.10
CA PHE A 127 -5.56 3.47 -11.00
C PHE A 127 -7.07 3.68 -10.89
N GLU A 128 -7.55 4.92 -11.04
CA GLU A 128 -8.98 5.23 -11.13
C GLU A 128 -9.64 4.56 -12.32
N LYS A 129 -9.07 4.73 -13.52
CA LYS A 129 -9.64 4.19 -14.76
C LYS A 129 -9.75 2.66 -14.77
N TRP A 130 -8.74 1.97 -14.25
CA TRP A 130 -8.64 0.51 -14.33
C TRP A 130 -9.18 -0.22 -13.10
N HIS A 131 -9.11 0.39 -11.92
CA HIS A 131 -9.48 -0.25 -10.66
C HIS A 131 -10.62 0.47 -9.94
N GLY A 132 -11.16 1.55 -10.51
CA GLY A 132 -12.28 2.29 -9.94
C GLY A 132 -11.98 2.98 -8.62
N ILE A 133 -10.70 3.21 -8.31
CA ILE A 133 -10.28 3.85 -7.06
C ILE A 133 -10.03 5.33 -7.34
N PRO A 134 -10.91 6.23 -6.84
CA PRO A 134 -10.91 7.63 -7.25
C PRO A 134 -9.63 8.36 -6.83
N LYS A 135 -9.15 9.24 -7.69
CA LYS A 135 -8.07 10.19 -7.38
C LYS A 135 -8.57 11.34 -6.52
N GLY A 136 -7.63 12.11 -5.94
CA GLY A 136 -7.95 13.26 -5.11
C GLY A 136 -8.15 12.94 -3.62
N VAL A 137 -8.20 11.67 -3.26
CA VAL A 137 -8.23 11.18 -1.87
C VAL A 137 -7.04 10.26 -1.63
N ARG A 138 -6.41 10.36 -0.47
CA ARG A 138 -5.31 9.45 -0.10
C ARG A 138 -5.81 8.00 -0.10
N LEU A 139 -5.04 7.10 -0.67
CA LEU A 139 -5.37 5.67 -0.64
C LEU A 139 -5.40 5.14 0.80
N SER A 140 -6.47 4.42 1.14
CA SER A 140 -6.56 3.63 2.36
C SER A 140 -5.48 2.54 2.39
N GLN A 141 -5.25 1.93 3.55
CA GLN A 141 -4.30 0.82 3.63
C GLN A 141 -4.72 -0.36 2.75
N SER A 142 -6.01 -0.70 2.73
CA SER A 142 -6.54 -1.78 1.88
C SER A 142 -6.36 -1.51 0.39
N GLU A 143 -6.52 -0.27 -0.07
CA GLU A 143 -6.27 0.12 -1.45
C GLU A 143 -4.78 0.08 -1.82
N GLN A 144 -3.89 0.45 -0.88
CA GLN A 144 -2.45 0.30 -1.04
C GLN A 144 -2.06 -1.18 -1.11
N ASP A 145 -2.59 -2.03 -0.24
CA ASP A 145 -2.33 -3.47 -0.22
C ASP A 145 -2.84 -4.15 -1.49
N TYR A 146 -3.97 -3.71 -2.01
CA TYR A 146 -4.49 -4.16 -3.31
C TYR A 146 -3.52 -3.81 -4.45
N ALA A 147 -3.04 -2.58 -4.51
CA ALA A 147 -2.05 -2.17 -5.52
C ALA A 147 -0.75 -2.98 -5.41
N VAL A 148 -0.25 -3.21 -4.20
CA VAL A 148 0.94 -4.05 -3.95
C VAL A 148 0.71 -5.49 -4.41
N SER A 149 -0.47 -6.03 -4.16
CA SER A 149 -0.84 -7.40 -4.57
C SER A 149 -0.87 -7.53 -6.09
N LEU A 150 -1.44 -6.56 -6.80
CA LEU A 150 -1.42 -6.50 -8.27
C LEU A 150 0.01 -6.51 -8.82
N ILE A 151 0.87 -5.64 -8.31
CA ILE A 151 2.26 -5.50 -8.73
C ILE A 151 3.04 -6.79 -8.50
N THR A 152 2.93 -7.35 -7.30
CA THR A 152 3.69 -8.56 -6.92
C THR A 152 3.19 -9.80 -7.65
N GLU A 153 1.90 -9.94 -7.85
CA GLU A 153 1.34 -11.05 -8.63
C GLU A 153 1.78 -11.01 -10.09
N TRP A 154 1.77 -9.83 -10.71
CA TRP A 154 2.28 -9.67 -12.06
C TRP A 154 3.77 -10.05 -12.16
N ILE A 155 4.61 -9.58 -11.22
CA ILE A 155 6.05 -9.93 -11.18
C ILE A 155 6.23 -11.43 -10.99
N ARG A 156 5.46 -12.07 -10.10
CA ARG A 156 5.50 -13.52 -9.87
C ARG A 156 5.25 -14.28 -11.18
N ARG A 157 4.18 -13.93 -11.90
CA ARG A 157 3.86 -14.55 -13.20
C ARG A 157 5.00 -14.39 -14.21
N GLN A 158 5.62 -13.21 -14.27
CA GLN A 158 6.77 -12.98 -15.16
C GLN A 158 8.02 -13.82 -14.83
N THR A 159 8.19 -14.23 -13.58
CA THR A 159 9.34 -15.01 -13.13
C THR A 159 9.09 -16.53 -13.14
N GLU A 160 7.85 -16.97 -13.08
CA GLU A 160 7.45 -18.38 -13.09
C GLU A 160 7.15 -18.92 -14.50
N GLU A 161 6.71 -18.07 -15.43
CA GLU A 161 6.36 -18.48 -16.81
C GLU A 161 7.58 -18.86 -17.69
N ASN A 162 8.82 -18.68 -17.20
CA ASN A 162 10.04 -19.15 -17.87
C ASN A 162 10.98 -19.77 -16.84
N PRO A 163 10.95 -21.08 -16.67
CA PRO A 163 11.98 -21.80 -15.93
C PRO A 163 13.35 -21.79 -16.67
#